data_b3583e9d51b41c90b48491833e205f4b
#
_entry.id   b3583e9d51b41c90b48491833e205f4b
#
_cell.length_a   1.000
_cell.length_b   1.000
_cell.length_c   1.000
_cell.angle_alpha   90.00
_cell.angle_beta   90.00
_cell.angle_gamma   90.00
#
_symmetry.space_group_name_H-M   'P 1'
#
loop_
_entity.id
_entity.type
_entity.pdbx_description
1 polymer ?
#
loop_
_entity_poly.entity_id
_entity_poly.type
_entity_poly.pdbx_seq_one_letter_code
_entity_poly.pdbx_strand_id
1 'polypeptide(L)'
;MSRYRGPLFKKICRLGSLPGLTSKKSRVGNNVRNQSRSIKKSEYRIRLEEKQKLRLHYGLTERQLLKYVRIAAKTKGQTGQVLLQLLEMRLDNIIFRLGMASTIPRARQLVNHRHILVNGHMVNIPSYRCKPRDIITARDDEKSKTMILNSIDSTSNKEMPKHLILHSVESQGLVTQIIDPTAVGLKINELLVVEYYSRQT
;
A
#
# COMPACT_ATOMS: atom_id res chain seq x y z
N MET A 1 17.71 -4.74 -8.09
CA MET A 1 17.55 -4.73 -6.63
C MET A 1 16.32 -5.52 -6.24
N SER A 2 16.48 -6.52 -5.36
CA SER A 2 15.35 -7.34 -4.89
C SER A 2 14.54 -6.61 -3.82
N ARG A 3 13.27 -6.99 -3.68
CA ARG A 3 12.41 -6.53 -2.58
C ARG A 3 12.86 -7.18 -1.26
N TYR A 4 12.52 -6.53 -0.15
CA TYR A 4 12.76 -7.11 1.17
C TYR A 4 11.90 -8.37 1.36
N ARG A 5 12.54 -9.52 1.59
CA ARG A 5 11.91 -10.82 1.84
C ARG A 5 12.13 -11.32 3.28
N GLY A 6 12.78 -10.53 4.11
CA GLY A 6 13.04 -10.87 5.49
C GLY A 6 11.80 -10.75 6.40
N PRO A 7 11.95 -10.98 7.71
CA PRO A 7 10.84 -11.01 8.66
C PRO A 7 10.18 -9.63 8.80
N LEU A 8 8.97 -9.52 8.26
CA LEU A 8 8.18 -8.28 8.23
C LEU A 8 7.82 -7.80 9.64
N PHE A 9 7.59 -8.71 10.57
CA PHE A 9 7.24 -8.40 11.95
C PHE A 9 8.30 -7.54 12.66
N LYS A 10 9.61 -7.86 12.50
CA LYS A 10 10.70 -7.04 13.05
C LYS A 10 10.69 -5.61 12.52
N LYS A 11 10.21 -5.40 11.28
CA LYS A 11 10.10 -4.07 10.70
C LYS A 11 8.92 -3.28 11.27
N ILE A 12 7.79 -3.96 11.50
CA ILE A 12 6.62 -3.36 12.17
C ILE A 12 6.98 -2.93 13.60
N CYS A 13 7.66 -3.79 14.37
CA CYS A 13 8.11 -3.43 15.72
C CYS A 13 9.05 -2.22 15.75
N ARG A 14 9.88 -2.05 14.71
CA ARG A 14 10.84 -0.93 14.61
C ARG A 14 10.24 0.38 14.11
N LEU A 15 9.35 0.30 13.12
CA LEU A 15 8.83 1.46 12.38
C LEU A 15 7.42 1.87 12.79
N GLY A 16 6.76 1.07 13.61
CA GLY A 16 5.38 1.28 14.01
C GLY A 16 4.37 0.52 13.14
N SER A 17 3.08 0.79 13.34
CA SER A 17 1.99 0.11 12.67
C SER A 17 2.05 0.30 11.15
N LEU A 18 2.08 -0.81 10.40
CA LEU A 18 2.04 -0.86 8.94
C LEU A 18 0.86 -1.74 8.52
N PRO A 19 -0.35 -1.17 8.37
CA PRO A 19 -1.55 -1.94 8.06
C PRO A 19 -1.39 -2.63 6.68
N GLY A 20 -1.88 -3.88 6.56
CA GLY A 20 -1.83 -4.62 5.30
C GLY A 20 -0.49 -5.25 4.93
N LEU A 21 0.56 -5.06 5.73
CA LEU A 21 1.85 -5.68 5.46
C LEU A 21 1.88 -7.17 5.84
N THR A 22 1.17 -7.56 6.89
CA THR A 22 1.04 -8.94 7.35
C THR A 22 -0.29 -9.18 8.05
N SER A 23 -0.86 -10.36 7.88
CA SER A 23 -2.05 -10.81 8.62
C SER A 23 -1.71 -11.36 10.01
N LYS A 24 -0.44 -11.65 10.29
CA LYS A 24 -0.03 -12.18 11.60
C LYS A 24 -0.21 -11.13 12.68
N LYS A 25 -1.03 -11.45 13.69
CA LYS A 25 -1.17 -10.62 14.88
C LYS A 25 0.14 -10.62 15.67
N SER A 26 0.52 -9.46 16.20
CA SER A 26 1.61 -9.38 17.17
C SER A 26 1.22 -10.24 18.38
N ARG A 27 1.99 -11.27 18.66
CA ARG A 27 1.95 -11.84 19.99
C ARG A 27 2.48 -10.76 20.93
N VAL A 28 1.59 -10.15 21.69
CA VAL A 28 1.93 -9.19 22.74
C VAL A 28 2.65 -9.98 23.86
N GLY A 29 3.89 -10.34 23.57
CA GLY A 29 4.83 -10.94 24.51
C GLY A 29 5.97 -9.98 24.70
N ASN A 30 5.98 -9.27 25.83
CA ASN A 30 7.13 -8.70 26.52
C ASN A 30 8.23 -7.99 25.68
N ASN A 31 7.89 -7.25 24.63
CA ASN A 31 8.85 -6.34 24.00
C ASN A 31 8.93 -4.97 24.72
N VAL A 32 8.74 -4.97 26.04
CA VAL A 32 9.04 -3.84 26.92
C VAL A 32 10.56 -3.49 26.92
N ARG A 33 11.39 -4.39 26.40
CA ARG A 33 12.87 -4.17 26.33
C ARG A 33 13.30 -3.08 25.35
N ASN A 34 12.45 -2.62 24.43
CA ASN A 34 12.82 -1.55 23.50
C ASN A 34 12.37 -0.15 23.92
N GLN A 35 11.73 0.00 25.08
CA GLN A 35 11.45 1.31 25.68
C GLN A 35 12.62 1.87 26.50
N SER A 36 13.66 1.06 26.74
CA SER A 36 14.82 1.53 27.49
C SER A 36 15.69 2.43 26.62
N ARG A 37 15.72 3.69 26.99
CA ARG A 37 16.49 4.82 26.48
C ARG A 37 15.88 5.46 25.23
N SER A 38 15.11 6.49 25.44
CA SER A 38 14.76 7.50 24.43
C SER A 38 16.00 8.31 24.03
N ILE A 39 16.91 7.68 23.32
CA ILE A 39 18.02 8.40 22.67
C ILE A 39 17.35 9.41 21.73
N LYS A 40 17.62 10.70 21.93
CA LYS A 40 17.15 11.76 21.03
C LYS A 40 17.51 11.34 19.60
N LYS A 41 16.49 11.15 18.77
CA LYS A 41 16.70 10.78 17.37
C LYS A 41 17.24 12.00 16.63
N SER A 42 18.29 11.83 15.83
CA SER A 42 18.74 12.87 14.92
C SER A 42 17.66 13.14 13.87
N GLU A 43 17.61 14.38 13.35
CA GLU A 43 16.67 14.75 12.30
C GLU A 43 16.77 13.84 11.06
N TYR A 44 17.99 13.51 10.65
CA TYR A 44 18.22 12.56 9.56
C TYR A 44 17.56 11.21 9.82
N ARG A 45 17.68 10.68 11.05
CA ARG A 45 17.08 9.40 11.43
C ARG A 45 15.55 9.45 11.37
N ILE A 46 14.95 10.57 11.78
CA ILE A 46 13.49 10.76 11.72
C ILE A 46 13.03 10.72 10.25
N ARG A 47 13.66 11.49 9.36
CA ARG A 47 13.35 11.49 7.92
C ARG A 47 13.57 10.11 7.29
N LEU A 48 14.64 9.43 7.65
CA LEU A 48 14.93 8.09 7.16
C LEU A 48 13.87 7.06 7.63
N GLU A 49 13.42 7.12 8.88
CA GLU A 49 12.39 6.23 9.42
C GLU A 49 11.05 6.42 8.66
N GLU A 50 10.62 7.66 8.42
CA GLU A 50 9.40 7.96 7.64
C GLU A 50 9.50 7.44 6.20
N LYS A 51 10.63 7.68 5.53
CA LYS A 51 10.88 7.10 4.20
C LYS A 51 10.82 5.57 4.22
N GLN A 52 11.43 4.92 5.21
CA GLN A 52 11.42 3.46 5.32
C GLN A 52 10.02 2.90 5.61
N LYS A 53 9.18 3.60 6.40
CA LYS A 53 7.77 3.24 6.60
C LYS A 53 7.06 3.18 5.26
N LEU A 54 7.12 4.25 4.48
CA LEU A 54 6.48 4.36 3.19
C LEU A 54 6.98 3.28 2.22
N ARG A 55 8.28 3.11 2.10
CA ARG A 55 8.88 2.11 1.23
C ARG A 55 8.44 0.68 1.56
N LEU A 56 8.40 0.34 2.84
CA LEU A 56 8.04 -1.01 3.28
C LEU A 56 6.54 -1.26 3.19
N HIS A 57 5.71 -0.27 3.52
CA HIS A 57 4.26 -0.40 3.42
C HIS A 57 3.83 -0.74 2.00
N TYR A 58 4.24 0.07 1.03
CA TYR A 58 3.93 -0.17 -0.39
C TYR A 58 4.86 -1.18 -1.05
N GLY A 59 5.81 -1.79 -0.31
CA GLY A 59 6.75 -2.80 -0.80
C GLY A 59 7.55 -2.35 -2.02
N LEU A 60 8.03 -1.12 -2.03
CA LEU A 60 8.80 -0.51 -3.11
C LEU A 60 10.30 -0.78 -2.97
N THR A 61 11.00 -0.75 -4.09
CA THR A 61 12.45 -0.58 -4.10
C THR A 61 12.80 0.90 -3.98
N GLU A 62 14.02 1.22 -3.56
CA GLU A 62 14.46 2.61 -3.43
C GLU A 62 14.37 3.37 -4.77
N ARG A 63 14.83 2.73 -5.85
CA ARG A 63 14.75 3.30 -7.20
C ARG A 63 13.31 3.61 -7.63
N GLN A 64 12.35 2.75 -7.28
CA GLN A 64 10.94 2.99 -7.58
C GLN A 64 10.40 4.16 -6.79
N LEU A 65 10.70 4.24 -5.49
CA LEU A 65 10.24 5.34 -4.64
C LEU A 65 10.80 6.67 -5.14
N LEU A 66 12.10 6.74 -5.46
CA LEU A 66 12.72 7.93 -6.04
C LEU A 66 12.03 8.35 -7.35
N LYS A 67 11.66 7.39 -8.22
CA LYS A 67 10.91 7.69 -9.45
C LYS A 67 9.55 8.33 -9.13
N TYR A 68 8.81 7.83 -8.12
CA TYR A 68 7.53 8.41 -7.70
C TYR A 68 7.71 9.83 -7.14
N VAL A 69 8.74 10.06 -6.34
CA VAL A 69 9.05 11.40 -5.81
C VAL A 69 9.34 12.39 -6.95
N ARG A 70 10.15 11.99 -7.93
CA ARG A 70 10.45 12.82 -9.12
C ARG A 70 9.21 13.14 -9.95
N ILE A 71 8.28 12.20 -10.06
CA ILE A 71 7.00 12.43 -10.76
C ILE A 71 6.14 13.40 -9.95
N ALA A 72 6.03 13.19 -8.63
CA ALA A 72 5.27 14.06 -7.75
C ALA A 72 5.80 15.50 -7.74
N ALA A 73 7.12 15.67 -7.74
CA ALA A 73 7.75 16.99 -7.79
C ALA A 73 7.47 17.76 -9.09
N LYS A 74 7.23 17.07 -10.22
CA LYS A 74 6.88 17.69 -11.50
C LYS A 74 5.39 17.99 -11.66
N THR A 75 4.55 17.43 -10.81
CA THR A 75 3.09 17.59 -10.87
C THR A 75 2.67 18.82 -10.06
N LYS A 76 1.63 19.53 -10.51
CA LYS A 76 1.06 20.67 -9.77
C LYS A 76 0.46 20.18 -8.44
N GLY A 77 0.72 20.91 -7.36
CA GLY A 77 0.21 20.63 -6.02
C GLY A 77 1.32 20.36 -5.00
N GLN A 78 0.93 19.96 -3.80
CA GLN A 78 1.88 19.61 -2.74
C GLN A 78 2.53 18.25 -3.05
N THR A 79 3.84 18.24 -3.22
CA THR A 79 4.61 17.04 -3.62
C THR A 79 4.32 15.82 -2.72
N GLY A 80 4.21 16.04 -1.40
CA GLY A 80 3.92 14.94 -0.46
C GLY A 80 2.55 14.32 -0.69
N GLN A 81 1.53 15.14 -0.86
CA GLN A 81 0.16 14.68 -1.12
C GLN A 81 0.05 13.95 -2.46
N VAL A 82 0.63 14.51 -3.51
CA VAL A 82 0.67 13.88 -4.83
C VAL A 82 1.41 12.55 -4.78
N LEU A 83 2.50 12.46 -4.01
CA LEU A 83 3.24 11.22 -3.81
C LEU A 83 2.33 10.14 -3.18
N LEU A 84 1.59 10.47 -2.12
CA LEU A 84 0.65 9.53 -1.48
C LEU A 84 -0.46 9.11 -2.44
N GLN A 85 -1.06 10.04 -3.18
CA GLN A 85 -2.06 9.73 -4.22
C GLN A 85 -1.53 8.73 -5.25
N LEU A 86 -0.33 8.97 -5.78
CA LEU A 86 0.29 8.08 -6.75
C LEU A 86 0.55 6.67 -6.20
N LEU A 87 0.85 6.55 -4.91
CA LEU A 87 1.11 5.27 -4.26
C LEU A 87 -0.19 4.53 -3.91
N GLU A 88 -1.23 5.24 -3.48
CA GLU A 88 -2.53 4.65 -3.17
C GLU A 88 -3.27 4.20 -4.44
N MET A 89 -3.12 4.90 -5.56
CA MET A 89 -3.75 4.56 -6.85
C MET A 89 -3.03 3.40 -7.59
N ARG A 90 -2.15 2.68 -6.94
CA ARG A 90 -1.55 1.46 -7.50
C ARG A 90 -2.51 0.29 -7.38
N LEU A 91 -2.54 -0.55 -8.41
CA LEU A 91 -3.42 -1.71 -8.48
C LEU A 91 -3.26 -2.66 -7.28
N ASP A 92 -2.01 -2.93 -6.85
CA ASP A 92 -1.75 -3.79 -5.68
C ASP A 92 -2.36 -3.23 -4.39
N ASN A 93 -2.35 -1.91 -4.23
CA ASN A 93 -2.94 -1.26 -3.07
C ASN A 93 -4.46 -1.18 -3.15
N ILE A 94 -5.02 -0.86 -4.32
CA ILE A 94 -6.47 -0.81 -4.53
C ILE A 94 -7.13 -2.17 -4.27
N ILE A 95 -6.54 -3.27 -4.76
CA ILE A 95 -7.01 -4.64 -4.48
C ILE A 95 -7.02 -4.92 -2.98
N PHE A 96 -5.99 -4.47 -2.25
CA PHE A 96 -5.96 -4.59 -0.79
C PHE A 96 -7.02 -3.73 -0.11
N ARG A 97 -7.24 -2.49 -0.58
CA ARG A 97 -8.27 -1.58 -0.04
C ARG A 97 -9.69 -2.07 -0.32
N LEU A 98 -9.95 -2.67 -1.47
CA LEU A 98 -11.21 -3.33 -1.82
C LEU A 98 -11.48 -4.61 -0.99
N GLY A 99 -10.51 -5.09 -0.21
CA GLY A 99 -10.68 -6.32 0.54
C GLY A 99 -10.50 -7.61 -0.27
N MET A 100 -10.24 -7.52 -1.58
CA MET A 100 -9.98 -8.67 -2.46
C MET A 100 -8.71 -9.43 -2.06
N ALA A 101 -7.86 -8.83 -1.23
CA ALA A 101 -6.69 -9.49 -0.65
C ALA A 101 -6.49 -9.07 0.80
N SER A 102 -6.13 -10.01 1.67
CA SER A 102 -5.89 -9.77 3.09
C SER A 102 -4.66 -8.91 3.37
N THR A 103 -3.68 -8.90 2.45
CA THR A 103 -2.43 -8.15 2.58
C THR A 103 -1.94 -7.63 1.24
N ILE A 104 -1.13 -6.54 1.25
CA ILE A 104 -0.51 -5.99 0.03
C ILE A 104 0.38 -7.01 -0.69
N PRO A 105 1.23 -7.82 -0.01
CA PRO A 105 1.96 -8.90 -0.68
C PRO A 105 1.07 -9.93 -1.35
N ARG A 106 -0.10 -10.26 -0.76
CA ARG A 106 -1.10 -11.16 -1.36
C ARG A 106 -1.73 -10.52 -2.60
N ALA A 107 -2.12 -9.24 -2.53
CA ALA A 107 -2.63 -8.49 -3.66
C ALA A 107 -1.65 -8.54 -4.86
N ARG A 108 -0.37 -8.32 -4.59
CA ARG A 108 0.68 -8.44 -5.61
C ARG A 108 0.77 -9.83 -6.24
N GLN A 109 0.63 -10.85 -5.43
CA GLN A 109 0.65 -12.23 -5.93
C GLN A 109 -0.52 -12.48 -6.86
N LEU A 110 -1.74 -12.03 -6.50
CA LEU A 110 -2.93 -12.15 -7.34
C LEU A 110 -2.73 -11.47 -8.70
N VAL A 111 -2.19 -10.25 -8.72
CA VAL A 111 -1.90 -9.54 -9.98
C VAL A 111 -0.84 -10.26 -10.80
N ASN A 112 0.30 -10.64 -10.21
CA ASN A 112 1.37 -11.32 -10.92
C ASN A 112 0.92 -12.67 -11.51
N HIS A 113 0.01 -13.36 -10.84
CA HIS A 113 -0.57 -14.64 -11.28
C HIS A 113 -1.76 -14.46 -12.23
N ARG A 114 -2.07 -13.21 -12.63
CA ARG A 114 -3.09 -12.89 -13.63
C ARG A 114 -4.52 -13.27 -13.21
N HIS A 115 -4.83 -13.17 -11.91
CA HIS A 115 -6.18 -13.40 -11.38
C HIS A 115 -7.08 -12.17 -11.45
N ILE A 116 -6.53 -11.01 -11.88
CA ILE A 116 -7.22 -9.72 -11.87
C ILE A 116 -7.30 -9.16 -13.30
N LEU A 117 -8.48 -8.63 -13.63
CA LEU A 117 -8.74 -7.87 -14.83
C LEU A 117 -8.98 -6.39 -14.46
N VAL A 118 -8.58 -5.50 -15.33
CA VAL A 118 -8.90 -4.07 -15.27
C VAL A 118 -9.58 -3.70 -16.58
N ASN A 119 -10.81 -3.21 -16.50
CA ASN A 119 -11.64 -2.91 -17.67
C ASN A 119 -11.74 -4.09 -18.66
N GLY A 120 -11.86 -5.31 -18.16
CA GLY A 120 -11.90 -6.54 -18.94
C GLY A 120 -10.55 -7.04 -19.46
N HIS A 121 -9.46 -6.28 -19.29
CA HIS A 121 -8.12 -6.65 -19.74
C HIS A 121 -7.28 -7.25 -18.62
N MET A 122 -6.55 -8.32 -18.92
CA MET A 122 -5.67 -8.98 -17.97
C MET A 122 -4.43 -8.13 -17.69
N VAL A 123 -4.22 -7.76 -16.42
CA VAL A 123 -3.08 -6.97 -15.97
C VAL A 123 -2.19 -7.82 -15.06
N ASN A 124 -0.90 -7.92 -15.38
CA ASN A 124 0.10 -8.64 -14.59
C ASN A 124 1.11 -7.71 -13.89
N ILE A 125 0.89 -6.40 -13.93
CA ILE A 125 1.79 -5.39 -13.38
C ILE A 125 1.18 -4.81 -12.09
N PRO A 126 1.68 -5.17 -10.88
CA PRO A 126 1.14 -4.65 -9.62
C PRO A 126 1.26 -3.14 -9.45
N SER A 127 2.18 -2.51 -10.17
CA SER A 127 2.38 -1.05 -10.16
C SER A 127 1.52 -0.30 -11.19
N TYR A 128 0.59 -0.98 -11.84
CA TYR A 128 -0.37 -0.35 -12.73
C TYR A 128 -1.08 0.79 -11.98
N ARG A 129 -1.21 1.94 -12.61
CA ARG A 129 -1.90 3.10 -12.03
C ARG A 129 -3.34 3.10 -12.49
N CYS A 130 -4.23 2.82 -11.56
CA CYS A 130 -5.65 2.90 -11.83
C CYS A 130 -6.08 4.36 -11.94
N LYS A 131 -7.04 4.60 -12.80
CA LYS A 131 -7.66 5.91 -13.02
C LYS A 131 -9.09 5.90 -12.44
N PRO A 132 -9.68 7.06 -12.18
CA PRO A 132 -11.11 7.14 -11.94
C PRO A 132 -11.90 6.48 -13.07
N ARG A 133 -12.97 5.76 -12.73
CA ARG A 133 -13.83 4.93 -13.58
C ARG A 133 -13.23 3.59 -14.02
N ASP A 134 -12.03 3.22 -13.55
CA ASP A 134 -11.53 1.87 -13.80
C ASP A 134 -12.34 0.84 -13.01
N ILE A 135 -12.72 -0.24 -13.68
CA ILE A 135 -13.42 -1.39 -13.10
C ILE A 135 -12.41 -2.51 -12.91
N ILE A 136 -12.31 -3.01 -11.68
CA ILE A 136 -11.40 -4.08 -11.30
C ILE A 136 -12.23 -5.33 -11.02
N THR A 137 -11.99 -6.41 -11.74
CA THR A 137 -12.75 -7.64 -11.62
C THR A 137 -11.85 -8.85 -11.40
N ALA A 138 -12.41 -9.90 -10.80
CA ALA A 138 -11.78 -11.20 -10.78
C ALA A 138 -11.78 -11.80 -12.19
N ARG A 139 -10.74 -12.58 -12.53
CA ARG A 139 -10.76 -13.39 -13.76
C ARG A 139 -11.89 -14.43 -13.67
N ASP A 140 -12.47 -14.80 -14.82
CA ASP A 140 -13.64 -15.69 -14.90
C ASP A 140 -13.36 -17.18 -14.55
N ASP A 141 -12.19 -17.49 -14.01
CA ASP A 141 -11.89 -18.82 -13.48
C ASP A 141 -12.54 -19.02 -12.10
N GLU A 142 -13.15 -20.16 -11.85
CA GLU A 142 -13.73 -20.52 -10.56
C GLU A 142 -12.73 -20.39 -9.41
N LYS A 143 -11.48 -20.82 -9.63
CA LYS A 143 -10.39 -20.72 -8.62
C LYS A 143 -10.10 -19.26 -8.25
N SER A 144 -10.09 -18.36 -9.23
CA SER A 144 -9.83 -16.95 -9.01
C SER A 144 -10.98 -16.29 -8.25
N LYS A 145 -12.21 -16.55 -8.65
CA LYS A 145 -13.44 -16.05 -8.00
C LYS A 145 -13.52 -16.51 -6.55
N THR A 146 -13.36 -17.80 -6.29
CA THR A 146 -13.41 -18.38 -4.95
C THR A 146 -12.35 -17.80 -4.02
N MET A 147 -11.10 -17.63 -4.50
CA MET A 147 -10.03 -17.02 -3.68
C MET A 147 -10.32 -15.56 -3.30
N ILE A 148 -10.91 -14.79 -4.21
CA ILE A 148 -11.24 -13.40 -4.00
C ILE A 148 -12.45 -13.26 -3.09
N LEU A 149 -13.52 -14.02 -3.31
CA LEU A 149 -14.71 -14.04 -2.47
C LEU A 149 -14.35 -14.39 -1.02
N ASN A 150 -13.60 -15.45 -0.78
CA ASN A 150 -13.12 -15.84 0.56
C ASN A 150 -12.30 -14.72 1.24
N SER A 151 -11.58 -13.91 0.45
CA SER A 151 -10.82 -12.78 0.97
C SER A 151 -11.74 -11.61 1.32
N ILE A 152 -12.76 -11.33 0.52
CA ILE A 152 -13.76 -10.29 0.76
C ILE A 152 -14.55 -10.62 2.04
N ASP A 153 -15.03 -11.84 2.18
CA ASP A 153 -15.79 -12.28 3.36
C ASP A 153 -14.98 -12.15 4.65
N SER A 154 -13.70 -12.53 4.61
CA SER A 154 -12.78 -12.36 5.74
C SER A 154 -12.47 -10.91 6.09
N THR A 155 -12.75 -9.99 5.19
CA THR A 155 -12.37 -8.56 5.30
C THR A 155 -13.57 -7.63 5.45
N SER A 156 -14.81 -8.17 5.41
CA SER A 156 -16.08 -7.43 5.43
C SER A 156 -16.22 -6.38 6.56
N ASN A 157 -15.50 -6.56 7.66
CA ASN A 157 -15.51 -5.65 8.81
C ASN A 157 -14.59 -4.41 8.67
N LYS A 158 -13.91 -4.21 7.54
CA LYS A 158 -13.05 -3.03 7.35
C LYS A 158 -13.83 -1.92 6.66
N GLU A 159 -13.71 -0.72 7.20
CA GLU A 159 -14.22 0.47 6.55
C GLU A 159 -13.59 0.65 5.17
N MET A 160 -14.46 0.76 4.16
CA MET A 160 -14.02 0.96 2.78
C MET A 160 -13.74 2.44 2.53
N PRO A 161 -12.63 2.79 1.87
CA PRO A 161 -12.33 4.18 1.53
C PRO A 161 -13.37 4.74 0.55
N LYS A 162 -13.77 6.01 0.72
CA LYS A 162 -14.80 6.69 -0.08
C LYS A 162 -14.56 6.71 -1.60
N HIS A 163 -13.31 6.58 -2.04
CA HIS A 163 -12.94 6.59 -3.45
C HIS A 163 -13.09 5.23 -4.15
N LEU A 164 -13.53 4.19 -3.42
CA LEU A 164 -13.72 2.83 -3.93
C LEU A 164 -15.13 2.35 -3.61
N ILE A 165 -15.72 1.63 -4.55
CA ILE A 165 -17.00 0.92 -4.36
C ILE A 165 -16.75 -0.55 -4.69
N LEU A 166 -17.23 -1.45 -3.85
CA LEU A 166 -17.18 -2.90 -4.06
C LEU A 166 -18.60 -3.44 -4.26
N HIS A 167 -18.80 -4.11 -5.37
CA HIS A 167 -19.97 -4.95 -5.61
C HIS A 167 -19.60 -6.39 -5.26
N SER A 168 -19.92 -6.81 -4.04
CA SER A 168 -19.50 -8.10 -3.49
C SER A 168 -20.01 -9.29 -4.29
N VAL A 169 -21.25 -9.25 -4.78
CA VAL A 169 -21.89 -10.33 -5.55
C VAL A 169 -21.10 -10.64 -6.83
N GLU A 170 -20.67 -9.62 -7.54
CA GLU A 170 -19.94 -9.76 -8.82
C GLU A 170 -18.42 -9.74 -8.65
N SER A 171 -17.91 -9.61 -7.40
CA SER A 171 -16.48 -9.43 -7.12
C SER A 171 -15.85 -8.30 -7.95
N GLN A 172 -16.61 -7.22 -8.17
CA GLN A 172 -16.20 -6.06 -8.94
C GLN A 172 -15.88 -4.88 -8.01
N GLY A 173 -14.75 -4.23 -8.25
CA GLY A 173 -14.36 -2.99 -7.60
C GLY A 173 -14.36 -1.83 -8.60
N LEU A 174 -14.99 -0.71 -8.25
CA LEU A 174 -14.99 0.52 -9.02
C LEU A 174 -14.13 1.58 -8.33
N VAL A 175 -13.25 2.21 -9.10
CA VAL A 175 -12.52 3.40 -8.66
C VAL A 175 -13.33 4.64 -9.03
N THR A 176 -13.89 5.37 -8.05
CA THR A 176 -14.76 6.52 -8.31
C THR A 176 -13.97 7.79 -8.54
N GLN A 177 -12.99 8.06 -7.70
CA GLN A 177 -12.20 9.29 -7.73
C GLN A 177 -10.76 9.04 -7.27
N ILE A 178 -9.90 10.05 -7.41
CA ILE A 178 -8.55 10.01 -6.82
C ILE A 178 -8.68 10.17 -5.31
N ILE A 179 -7.90 9.41 -4.56
CA ILE A 179 -7.95 9.44 -3.09
C ILE A 179 -7.59 10.82 -2.53
N ASP A 180 -8.33 11.25 -1.53
CA ASP A 180 -7.96 12.40 -0.71
C ASP A 180 -6.78 12.04 0.20
N PRO A 181 -5.73 12.86 0.27
CA PRO A 181 -4.54 12.58 1.09
C PRO A 181 -4.87 12.34 2.57
N THR A 182 -5.91 12.95 3.08
CA THR A 182 -6.39 12.80 4.47
C THR A 182 -7.01 11.43 4.74
N ALA A 183 -7.51 10.76 3.71
CA ALA A 183 -8.15 9.43 3.81
C ALA A 183 -7.13 8.28 3.75
N VAL A 184 -5.84 8.57 3.64
CA VAL A 184 -4.78 7.56 3.63
C VAL A 184 -4.66 6.96 5.04
N GLY A 185 -5.01 5.68 5.19
CA GLY A 185 -5.03 4.97 6.48
C GLY A 185 -3.63 4.67 7.06
N LEU A 186 -2.61 5.35 6.61
CA LEU A 186 -1.24 5.21 7.08
C LEU A 186 -0.77 6.51 7.73
N LYS A 187 -0.45 6.45 9.03
CA LYS A 187 0.10 7.60 9.76
C LYS A 187 1.56 7.84 9.34
N ILE A 188 1.76 8.71 8.37
CA ILE A 188 3.07 9.12 7.83
C ILE A 188 3.09 10.64 7.71
N ASN A 189 4.27 11.21 7.98
CA ASN A 189 4.57 12.59 7.65
C ASN A 189 5.26 12.64 6.28
N GLU A 190 4.49 12.98 5.24
CA GLU A 190 4.94 13.03 3.86
C GLU A 190 6.00 14.13 3.63
N LEU A 191 5.94 15.22 4.41
CA LEU A 191 6.91 16.32 4.30
C LEU A 191 8.32 15.84 4.63
N LEU A 192 8.49 15.01 5.67
CA LEU A 192 9.79 14.45 6.04
C LEU A 192 10.36 13.53 4.96
N VAL A 193 9.49 12.86 4.20
CA VAL A 193 9.91 12.05 3.06
C VAL A 193 10.40 12.92 1.91
N VAL A 194 9.68 14.00 1.59
CA VAL A 194 10.09 14.97 0.57
C VAL A 194 11.41 15.64 0.96
N GLU A 195 11.56 16.09 2.21
CA GLU A 195 12.79 16.66 2.72
C GLU A 195 13.99 15.71 2.65
N TYR A 196 13.75 14.40 2.90
CA TYR A 196 14.82 13.40 2.77
C TYR A 196 15.38 13.37 1.34
N TYR A 197 14.51 13.43 0.34
CA TYR A 197 14.93 13.38 -1.05
C TYR A 197 15.42 14.72 -1.61
N SER A 198 14.93 15.86 -1.14
CA SER A 198 15.40 17.19 -1.56
C SER A 198 16.89 17.43 -1.26
N ARG A 199 17.45 16.71 -0.27
CA ARG A 199 18.87 16.77 0.08
C ARG A 199 19.74 15.78 -0.72
N GLN A 200 19.11 14.88 -1.52
CA GLN A 200 19.81 13.88 -2.31
C GLN A 200 19.68 14.10 -3.82
N THR A 201 18.86 15.03 -4.23
CA THR A 201 18.70 15.52 -5.60
C THR A 201 19.32 16.88 -5.72
#